data_b3c8fe1832f0a67cbba4536146319c53
#
_entry.id   b3c8fe1832f0a67cbba4536146319c53
#
_cell.length_a   1.000
_cell.length_b   1.000
_cell.length_c   1.000
_cell.angle_alpha   90.00
_cell.angle_beta   90.00
_cell.angle_gamma   90.00
#
_symmetry.space_group_name_H-M   'P 1'
#
loop_
_entity.id
_entity.type
_entity.pdbx_description
1 polymer ?
#
loop_
_entity_poly.entity_id
_entity_poly.type
_entity_poly.pdbx_seq_one_letter_code
_entity_poly.pdbx_strand_id
1 'polypeptide(L)'
;QGWKTYWKSPGDGGFAQKMTWDNSTNVKNVNILWPTPIEFEILGLTSLGYENDVIFPLEIELEDEFKNTFLNLHVTYLICKEVCIPGDATVFLEIPSGEKKLTNNYFELEKALSLLPDEDFNSSYVNKINLNTFYDDKDSIIQLIVESEKSFFSPKIFLHSPFGLPVVKNTINYSDDNKIITTNFNFDNDLILDKNFPL
;
A
#
# COMPACT_ATOMS: atom_id res chain seq x y z
N GLN A 1 1.15 -10.99 19.38
CA GLN A 1 1.34 -11.89 18.24
C GLN A 1 -0.02 -12.22 17.60
N GLY A 2 -0.11 -12.23 16.24
CA GLY A 2 -1.33 -12.50 15.48
C GLY A 2 -2.29 -11.32 15.35
N TRP A 3 -1.93 -10.12 15.82
CA TRP A 3 -2.67 -8.91 15.53
C TRP A 3 -2.35 -8.42 14.12
N LYS A 4 -3.37 -7.87 13.46
CA LYS A 4 -3.32 -7.38 12.09
C LYS A 4 -3.71 -5.92 12.03
N THR A 5 -3.10 -5.19 11.11
CA THR A 5 -3.50 -3.83 10.74
C THR A 5 -3.56 -3.71 9.22
N TYR A 6 -4.08 -2.62 8.69
CA TYR A 6 -4.52 -2.55 7.31
C TYR A 6 -3.56 -1.79 6.40
N TRP A 7 -3.54 -2.16 5.14
CA TRP A 7 -2.84 -1.44 4.08
C TRP A 7 -3.65 -0.20 3.64
N LYS A 8 -3.03 0.67 2.83
CA LYS A 8 -3.69 1.87 2.26
C LYS A 8 -4.99 1.56 1.49
N SER A 9 -5.13 0.35 0.96
CA SER A 9 -6.35 -0.20 0.38
C SER A 9 -6.69 -1.47 1.18
N PRO A 10 -7.51 -1.36 2.23
CA PRO A 10 -7.71 -2.44 3.21
C PRO A 10 -8.50 -3.63 2.68
N GLY A 11 -9.22 -3.49 1.58
CA GLY A 11 -10.08 -4.52 1.02
C GLY A 11 -11.51 -4.47 1.55
N ASP A 12 -12.11 -5.66 1.76
CA ASP A 12 -13.54 -5.77 2.11
C ASP A 12 -13.84 -5.34 3.55
N GLY A 13 -12.83 -5.35 4.42
CA GLY A 13 -13.00 -5.02 5.83
C GLY A 13 -11.93 -4.11 6.38
N GLY A 14 -12.28 -3.37 7.44
CA GLY A 14 -11.36 -2.49 8.14
C GLY A 14 -11.15 -1.13 7.47
N PHE A 15 -10.13 -0.40 7.92
CA PHE A 15 -9.72 0.87 7.32
C PHE A 15 -8.22 1.08 7.47
N ALA A 16 -7.63 1.79 6.49
CA ALA A 16 -6.23 2.17 6.52
C ALA A 16 -5.93 3.13 7.68
N GLN A 17 -4.69 3.11 8.13
CA GLN A 17 -4.22 4.12 9.08
C GLN A 17 -4.36 5.49 8.43
N LYS A 18 -4.90 6.44 9.20
CA LYS A 18 -4.92 7.83 8.83
C LYS A 18 -3.85 8.56 9.62
N MET A 19 -2.95 9.22 8.91
CA MET A 19 -1.85 9.99 9.48
C MET A 19 -2.03 11.46 9.13
N THR A 20 -1.92 12.33 10.12
CA THR A 20 -1.98 13.79 9.94
C THR A 20 -0.79 14.44 10.62
N TRP A 21 -0.40 15.61 10.11
CA TRP A 21 0.82 16.31 10.45
C TRP A 21 0.55 17.73 10.95
N ASP A 22 -0.65 17.93 11.48
CA ASP A 22 -1.09 19.23 11.96
C ASP A 22 -0.15 19.77 13.06
N ASN A 23 0.14 21.06 12.97
CA ASN A 23 1.10 21.73 13.85
C ASN A 23 2.58 21.28 13.71
N SER A 24 2.93 20.58 12.65
CA SER A 24 4.33 20.42 12.25
C SER A 24 4.88 21.75 11.70
N THR A 25 6.18 21.96 11.84
CA THR A 25 6.85 23.16 11.31
C THR A 25 7.99 22.78 10.39
N ASN A 26 8.23 23.58 9.34
CA ASN A 26 9.23 23.34 8.31
C ASN A 26 9.00 22.05 7.52
N VAL A 27 7.74 21.67 7.32
CA VAL A 27 7.31 20.48 6.58
C VAL A 27 6.47 20.93 5.39
N LYS A 28 6.96 20.69 4.18
CA LYS A 28 6.26 20.99 2.94
C LYS A 28 5.34 19.85 2.52
N ASN A 29 5.84 18.62 2.60
CA ASN A 29 5.11 17.41 2.24
C ASN A 29 5.60 16.21 3.05
N VAL A 30 4.71 15.27 3.31
CA VAL A 30 5.03 13.95 3.88
C VAL A 30 4.42 12.88 3.00
N ASN A 31 5.26 11.99 2.47
CA ASN A 31 4.85 10.82 1.72
C ASN A 31 5.02 9.56 2.59
N ILE A 32 3.96 8.78 2.73
CA ILE A 32 3.99 7.52 3.48
C ILE A 32 4.36 6.41 2.51
N LEU A 33 5.47 5.73 2.77
CA LEU A 33 5.92 4.59 1.98
C LEU A 33 5.29 3.31 2.56
N TRP A 34 4.41 2.71 1.78
CA TRP A 34 3.64 1.54 2.21
C TRP A 34 4.35 0.25 1.82
N PRO A 35 4.79 -0.59 2.78
CA PRO A 35 5.33 -1.90 2.46
C PRO A 35 4.33 -2.78 1.72
N THR A 36 4.84 -3.80 1.02
CA THR A 36 3.98 -4.77 0.34
C THR A 36 3.09 -5.49 1.36
N PRO A 37 1.75 -5.48 1.19
CA PRO A 37 0.84 -6.10 2.13
C PRO A 37 0.81 -7.63 2.01
N ILE A 38 0.22 -8.26 3.01
CA ILE A 38 -0.27 -9.65 2.92
C ILE A 38 -1.80 -9.64 2.82
N GLU A 39 -2.33 -10.68 2.20
CA GLU A 39 -3.76 -10.99 2.25
C GLU A 39 -4.06 -11.82 3.49
N PHE A 40 -5.13 -11.49 4.19
CA PHE A 40 -5.62 -12.24 5.33
C PHE A 40 -7.14 -12.18 5.40
N GLU A 41 -7.72 -13.16 6.08
CA GLU A 41 -9.16 -13.19 6.39
C GLU A 41 -9.39 -12.77 7.83
N ILE A 42 -10.38 -11.91 8.06
CA ILE A 42 -10.82 -11.52 9.38
C ILE A 42 -12.33 -11.33 9.40
N LEU A 43 -13.01 -11.95 10.38
CA LEU A 43 -14.48 -11.92 10.51
C LEU A 43 -15.21 -12.30 9.21
N GLY A 44 -14.63 -13.19 8.39
CA GLY A 44 -15.18 -13.62 7.12
C GLY A 44 -14.99 -12.65 5.95
N LEU A 45 -14.22 -11.58 6.15
CA LEU A 45 -13.88 -10.59 5.12
C LEU A 45 -12.42 -10.74 4.68
N THR A 46 -12.17 -10.67 3.38
CA THR A 46 -10.82 -10.66 2.83
C THR A 46 -10.25 -9.25 2.93
N SER A 47 -9.07 -9.14 3.54
CA SER A 47 -8.43 -7.84 3.80
C SER A 47 -6.96 -7.88 3.40
N LEU A 48 -6.40 -6.68 3.17
CA LEU A 48 -4.99 -6.46 2.87
C LEU A 48 -4.35 -5.65 4.00
N GLY A 49 -3.17 -6.06 4.43
CA GLY A 49 -2.46 -5.37 5.50
C GLY A 49 -1.23 -6.09 6.01
N TYR A 50 -1.01 -6.02 7.31
CA TYR A 50 0.20 -6.47 7.97
C TYR A 50 -0.13 -7.23 9.24
N GLU A 51 0.71 -8.19 9.58
CA GLU A 51 0.57 -8.99 10.78
C GLU A 51 1.79 -8.77 11.70
N ASN A 52 1.53 -8.66 13.00
CA ASN A 52 2.49 -8.39 14.07
C ASN A 52 3.10 -6.98 13.98
N ASP A 53 4.29 -6.83 13.41
CA ASP A 53 5.02 -5.57 13.37
C ASP A 53 5.11 -5.04 11.93
N VAL A 54 4.92 -3.74 11.77
CA VAL A 54 5.13 -3.04 10.51
C VAL A 54 5.77 -1.68 10.76
N ILE A 55 6.73 -1.31 9.93
CA ILE A 55 7.32 0.03 9.89
C ILE A 55 6.86 0.69 8.61
N PHE A 56 6.25 1.87 8.73
CA PHE A 56 5.93 2.74 7.61
C PHE A 56 7.01 3.81 7.48
N PRO A 57 7.95 3.70 6.54
CA PRO A 57 8.90 4.76 6.28
C PRO A 57 8.18 6.03 5.79
N LEU A 58 8.70 7.18 6.15
CA LEU A 58 8.16 8.47 5.76
C LEU A 58 9.23 9.25 5.01
N GLU A 59 8.88 9.75 3.84
CA GLU A 59 9.67 10.76 3.14
C GLU A 59 9.13 12.13 3.50
N ILE A 60 10.00 12.99 3.98
CA ILE A 60 9.61 14.32 4.43
C ILE A 60 10.33 15.35 3.55
N GLU A 61 9.57 16.14 2.83
CA GLU A 61 10.07 17.29 2.09
C GLU A 61 10.01 18.52 3.01
N LEU A 62 11.16 19.18 3.18
CA LEU A 62 11.30 20.34 4.04
C LEU A 62 10.99 21.63 3.26
N GLU A 63 10.46 22.65 3.96
CA GLU A 63 10.34 24.00 3.40
C GLU A 63 11.71 24.70 3.29
N ASP A 64 12.58 24.49 4.30
CA ASP A 64 13.91 25.08 4.40
C ASP A 64 14.86 24.09 5.10
N GLU A 65 15.87 23.59 4.38
CA GLU A 65 16.85 22.61 4.89
C GLU A 65 17.80 23.18 5.95
N PHE A 66 17.85 24.51 6.11
CA PHE A 66 18.69 25.20 7.09
C PHE A 66 17.97 25.46 8.41
N LYS A 67 16.72 25.06 8.54
CA LYS A 67 15.91 25.21 9.76
C LYS A 67 15.63 23.87 10.44
N ASN A 68 15.49 23.90 11.75
CA ASN A 68 14.99 22.75 12.48
C ASN A 68 13.57 22.42 12.05
N THR A 69 13.28 21.12 11.99
CA THR A 69 11.95 20.60 11.63
C THR A 69 11.33 19.95 12.84
N PHE A 70 10.09 20.28 13.13
CA PHE A 70 9.31 19.66 14.19
C PHE A 70 8.15 18.91 13.56
N LEU A 71 8.12 17.61 13.74
CA LEU A 71 7.05 16.73 13.29
C LEU A 71 6.11 16.44 14.44
N ASN A 72 4.83 16.62 14.19
CA ASN A 72 3.75 16.22 15.07
C ASN A 72 2.84 15.27 14.31
N LEU A 73 3.12 13.97 14.42
CA LEU A 73 2.31 12.93 13.81
C LEU A 73 1.15 12.57 14.73
N HIS A 74 -0.06 12.69 14.24
CA HIS A 74 -1.22 12.03 14.82
C HIS A 74 -1.66 10.89 13.89
N VAL A 75 -1.73 9.67 14.43
CA VAL A 75 -2.14 8.47 13.71
C VAL A 75 -3.38 7.86 14.34
N THR A 76 -4.41 7.58 13.51
CA THR A 76 -5.53 6.74 13.90
C THR A 76 -5.43 5.41 13.15
N TYR A 77 -5.71 4.32 13.82
CA TYR A 77 -5.53 2.98 13.27
C TYR A 77 -6.58 2.01 13.79
N LEU A 78 -6.71 0.89 13.10
CA LEU A 78 -7.50 -0.25 13.53
C LEU A 78 -6.58 -1.47 13.60
N ILE A 79 -6.62 -2.17 14.74
CA ILE A 79 -5.95 -3.46 14.91
C ILE A 79 -6.98 -4.54 15.18
N CYS A 80 -6.83 -5.68 14.53
CA CYS A 80 -7.80 -6.77 14.61
C CYS A 80 -7.13 -8.11 14.86
N LYS A 81 -7.78 -8.96 15.66
CA LYS A 81 -7.48 -10.38 15.81
C LYS A 81 -8.79 -11.15 15.85
N GLU A 82 -9.36 -11.42 17.00
CA GLU A 82 -10.72 -11.95 17.19
C GLU A 82 -11.75 -10.83 17.28
N VAL A 83 -11.27 -9.66 17.67
CA VAL A 83 -12.03 -8.40 17.74
C VAL A 83 -11.19 -7.30 17.11
N CYS A 84 -11.86 -6.25 16.65
CA CYS A 84 -11.21 -5.06 16.12
C CYS A 84 -11.22 -3.95 17.16
N ILE A 85 -10.07 -3.35 17.40
CA ILE A 85 -9.86 -2.28 18.37
C ILE A 85 -9.36 -1.05 17.63
N PRO A 86 -10.13 0.03 17.58
CA PRO A 86 -9.63 1.31 17.10
C PRO A 86 -8.68 1.92 18.13
N GLY A 87 -7.67 2.61 17.66
CA GLY A 87 -6.73 3.35 18.49
C GLY A 87 -6.22 4.60 17.79
N ASP A 88 -5.59 5.44 18.58
CA ASP A 88 -4.86 6.61 18.11
C ASP A 88 -3.60 6.83 18.93
N ALA A 89 -2.65 7.53 18.34
CA ALA A 89 -1.42 7.94 19.00
C ALA A 89 -0.91 9.27 18.42
N THR A 90 -0.18 10.02 19.25
CA THR A 90 0.53 11.20 18.80
C THR A 90 2.01 11.04 19.11
N VAL A 91 2.85 11.29 18.10
CA VAL A 91 4.30 11.17 18.19
C VAL A 91 4.95 12.49 17.76
N PHE A 92 5.94 12.93 18.51
CA PHE A 92 6.71 14.13 18.24
C PHE A 92 8.14 13.77 17.90
N LEU A 93 8.68 14.40 16.85
CA LEU A 93 10.07 14.25 16.46
C LEU A 93 10.65 15.62 16.09
N GLU A 94 11.80 15.95 16.67
CA GLU A 94 12.61 17.10 16.27
C GLU A 94 13.76 16.60 15.39
N ILE A 95 13.91 17.21 14.21
CA ILE A 95 15.02 16.98 13.29
C ILE A 95 15.81 18.28 13.25
N PRO A 96 17.01 18.33 13.86
CA PRO A 96 17.83 19.54 13.83
C PRO A 96 18.38 19.77 12.43
N SER A 97 18.51 21.03 12.05
CA SER A 97 19.24 21.41 10.84
C SER A 97 20.71 21.04 10.94
N GLY A 98 21.36 20.78 9.80
CA GLY A 98 22.79 20.50 9.74
C GLY A 98 23.14 19.37 8.81
N GLU A 99 24.32 18.78 9.02
CA GLU A 99 24.81 17.69 8.18
C GLU A 99 23.95 16.42 8.30
N LYS A 100 23.71 15.79 7.16
CA LYS A 100 23.00 14.50 7.12
C LYS A 100 23.80 13.44 7.89
N LYS A 101 23.19 12.81 8.87
CA LYS A 101 23.80 11.76 9.69
C LYS A 101 22.87 10.56 9.79
N LEU A 102 23.46 9.37 9.70
CA LEU A 102 22.73 8.14 10.00
C LEU A 102 22.39 8.09 11.49
N THR A 103 21.20 7.67 11.80
CA THR A 103 20.74 7.45 13.18
C THR A 103 20.99 6.01 13.61
N ASN A 104 20.81 5.71 14.89
CA ASN A 104 20.92 4.36 15.42
C ASN A 104 19.86 3.40 14.81
N ASN A 105 18.78 3.95 14.26
CA ASN A 105 17.69 3.18 13.66
C ASN A 105 17.87 2.99 12.14
N TYR A 106 19.05 3.32 11.60
CA TYR A 106 19.32 3.22 10.16
C TYR A 106 19.04 1.83 9.59
N PHE A 107 19.52 0.77 10.28
CA PHE A 107 19.31 -0.60 9.81
C PHE A 107 17.85 -1.05 9.81
N GLU A 108 17.07 -0.59 10.78
CA GLU A 108 15.62 -0.85 10.85
C GLU A 108 14.91 -0.16 9.69
N LEU A 109 15.30 1.08 9.39
CA LEU A 109 14.78 1.84 8.27
C LEU A 109 15.14 1.18 6.92
N GLU A 110 16.40 0.81 6.70
CA GLU A 110 16.85 0.12 5.48
C GLU A 110 16.08 -1.22 5.28
N LYS A 111 15.89 -1.97 6.35
CA LYS A 111 15.08 -3.18 6.31
C LYS A 111 13.64 -2.87 5.89
N ALA A 112 13.04 -1.83 6.43
CA ALA A 112 11.68 -1.43 6.07
C ALA A 112 11.60 -0.96 4.61
N LEU A 113 12.58 -0.18 4.13
CA LEU A 113 12.68 0.26 2.74
C LEU A 113 12.82 -0.93 1.78
N SER A 114 13.52 -2.00 2.16
CA SER A 114 13.66 -3.20 1.32
C SER A 114 12.35 -4.01 1.15
N LEU A 115 11.33 -3.72 1.95
CA LEU A 115 10.01 -4.34 1.85
C LEU A 115 9.02 -3.51 1.02
N LEU A 116 9.45 -2.36 0.51
CA LEU A 116 8.63 -1.55 -0.39
C LEU A 116 8.50 -2.23 -1.75
N PRO A 117 7.38 -2.02 -2.45
CA PRO A 117 7.28 -2.38 -3.86
C PRO A 117 8.36 -1.66 -4.67
N ASP A 118 8.93 -2.35 -5.64
CA ASP A 118 9.83 -1.73 -6.61
C ASP A 118 9.01 -0.93 -7.63
N GLU A 119 9.17 0.38 -7.63
CA GLU A 119 8.49 1.28 -8.59
C GLU A 119 9.27 1.42 -9.90
N ASP A 120 10.56 1.03 -9.91
CA ASP A 120 11.41 1.10 -11.08
C ASP A 120 11.39 -0.23 -11.86
N PHE A 121 10.58 -0.29 -12.92
CA PHE A 121 10.50 -1.46 -13.81
C PHE A 121 11.84 -1.85 -14.44
N ASN A 122 12.84 -0.98 -14.44
CA ASN A 122 14.17 -1.29 -14.98
C ASN A 122 14.98 -2.23 -14.09
N SER A 123 14.65 -2.33 -12.81
CA SER A 123 15.28 -3.25 -11.85
C SER A 123 14.53 -4.58 -11.74
N SER A 124 13.29 -4.65 -12.22
CA SER A 124 12.45 -5.84 -12.18
C SER A 124 12.68 -6.74 -13.39
N TYR A 125 12.42 -8.03 -13.24
CA TYR A 125 12.42 -8.98 -14.36
C TYR A 125 11.17 -8.86 -15.26
N VAL A 126 10.32 -7.88 -14.99
CA VAL A 126 9.11 -7.62 -15.73
C VAL A 126 9.46 -6.81 -16.98
N ASN A 127 9.16 -7.36 -18.16
CA ASN A 127 9.46 -6.73 -19.44
C ASN A 127 8.32 -5.86 -19.92
N LYS A 128 7.09 -6.27 -19.60
CA LYS A 128 5.90 -5.60 -20.12
C LYS A 128 4.71 -5.78 -19.22
N ILE A 129 3.94 -4.72 -19.08
CA ILE A 129 2.65 -4.72 -18.41
C ILE A 129 1.63 -4.15 -19.39
N ASN A 130 0.56 -4.91 -19.65
CA ASN A 130 -0.59 -4.44 -20.40
C ASN A 130 -1.81 -4.43 -19.49
N LEU A 131 -2.54 -3.34 -19.52
CA LEU A 131 -3.81 -3.19 -18.85
C LEU A 131 -4.89 -2.97 -19.88
N ASN A 132 -5.86 -3.86 -19.93
CA ASN A 132 -7.02 -3.78 -20.80
C ASN A 132 -8.27 -3.59 -19.96
N THR A 133 -9.19 -2.75 -20.40
CA THR A 133 -10.48 -2.55 -19.76
C THR A 133 -11.60 -2.96 -20.68
N PHE A 134 -12.54 -3.74 -20.17
CA PHE A 134 -13.73 -4.17 -20.88
C PHE A 134 -14.95 -3.77 -20.06
N TYR A 135 -15.96 -3.26 -20.73
CA TYR A 135 -17.21 -2.82 -20.12
C TYR A 135 -18.38 -3.49 -20.82
N ASP A 136 -19.30 -4.02 -20.04
CA ASP A 136 -20.63 -4.37 -20.51
C ASP A 136 -21.69 -3.68 -19.63
N ASP A 137 -22.96 -3.99 -19.85
CA ASP A 137 -24.07 -3.33 -19.15
C ASP A 137 -24.12 -3.65 -17.62
N LYS A 138 -23.39 -4.67 -17.17
CA LYS A 138 -23.43 -5.14 -15.76
C LYS A 138 -22.08 -5.12 -15.10
N ASP A 139 -21.03 -5.49 -15.81
CA ASP A 139 -19.71 -5.74 -15.24
C ASP A 139 -18.63 -4.91 -15.96
N SER A 140 -17.67 -4.45 -15.19
CA SER A 140 -16.42 -3.89 -15.68
C SER A 140 -15.29 -4.85 -15.37
N ILE A 141 -14.47 -5.14 -16.38
CA ILE A 141 -13.33 -6.06 -16.24
C ILE A 141 -12.05 -5.30 -16.50
N ILE A 142 -11.13 -5.37 -15.56
CA ILE A 142 -9.75 -4.97 -15.75
C ILE A 142 -8.92 -6.23 -15.94
N GLN A 143 -8.37 -6.40 -17.14
CA GLN A 143 -7.44 -7.47 -17.44
C GLN A 143 -6.02 -6.97 -17.34
N LEU A 144 -5.21 -7.65 -16.53
CA LEU A 144 -3.78 -7.40 -16.40
C LEU A 144 -3.02 -8.56 -17.05
N ILE A 145 -2.08 -8.22 -17.94
CA ILE A 145 -1.14 -9.15 -18.56
C ILE A 145 0.27 -8.67 -18.20
N VAL A 146 1.06 -9.54 -17.58
CA VAL A 146 2.44 -9.25 -17.20
C VAL A 146 3.37 -10.26 -17.85
N GLU A 147 4.36 -9.76 -18.57
CA GLU A 147 5.41 -10.55 -19.25
C GLU A 147 6.75 -10.38 -18.50
N SER A 148 7.47 -11.46 -18.29
CA SER A 148 8.73 -11.50 -17.55
C SER A 148 9.82 -12.31 -18.27
N GLU A 149 11.07 -11.94 -18.05
CA GLU A 149 12.21 -12.74 -18.48
C GLU A 149 12.34 -14.06 -17.72
N LYS A 150 11.91 -14.06 -16.46
CA LYS A 150 11.94 -15.23 -15.58
C LYS A 150 10.54 -15.76 -15.33
N SER A 151 10.44 -17.05 -15.09
CA SER A 151 9.18 -17.70 -14.74
C SER A 151 8.66 -17.18 -13.41
N PHE A 152 7.37 -16.85 -13.36
CA PHE A 152 6.68 -16.49 -12.14
C PHE A 152 6.50 -17.68 -11.22
N PHE A 153 6.71 -17.48 -9.94
CA PHE A 153 6.44 -18.47 -8.91
C PHE A 153 5.51 -17.88 -7.86
N SER A 154 4.27 -18.34 -7.84
CA SER A 154 3.24 -17.90 -6.89
C SER A 154 3.11 -16.38 -6.75
N PRO A 155 3.00 -15.60 -7.85
CA PRO A 155 2.86 -14.15 -7.78
C PRO A 155 1.56 -13.78 -7.09
N LYS A 156 1.58 -12.64 -6.40
CA LYS A 156 0.38 -12.00 -5.85
C LYS A 156 0.21 -10.63 -6.51
N ILE A 157 -1.02 -10.29 -6.81
CA ILE A 157 -1.36 -9.02 -7.45
C ILE A 157 -2.40 -8.33 -6.58
N PHE A 158 -2.08 -7.11 -6.16
CA PHE A 158 -2.98 -6.28 -5.37
C PHE A 158 -3.32 -5.03 -6.15
N LEU A 159 -4.61 -4.76 -6.29
CA LEU A 159 -5.07 -3.49 -6.84
C LEU A 159 -5.10 -2.44 -5.75
N HIS A 160 -4.65 -1.25 -6.10
CA HIS A 160 -4.80 -0.08 -5.27
C HIS A 160 -5.65 0.96 -5.98
N SER A 161 -6.62 1.51 -5.27
CA SER A 161 -7.39 2.66 -5.70
C SER A 161 -7.48 3.67 -4.56
N PRO A 162 -7.29 4.97 -4.82
CA PRO A 162 -7.47 6.01 -3.81
C PRO A 162 -8.92 6.09 -3.28
N PHE A 163 -9.86 5.48 -3.99
CA PHE A 163 -11.28 5.48 -3.64
C PHE A 163 -11.72 4.24 -2.86
N GLY A 164 -10.79 3.29 -2.58
CA GLY A 164 -11.07 2.04 -1.89
C GLY A 164 -11.85 1.07 -2.80
N LEU A 165 -11.13 0.17 -3.44
CA LEU A 165 -11.74 -0.97 -4.13
C LEU A 165 -11.88 -2.14 -3.16
N PRO A 166 -12.93 -2.96 -3.28
CA PRO A 166 -12.99 -4.25 -2.59
C PRO A 166 -11.83 -5.14 -3.05
N VAL A 167 -11.45 -6.12 -2.24
CA VAL A 167 -10.52 -7.16 -2.69
C VAL A 167 -11.24 -8.05 -3.70
N VAL A 168 -10.91 -7.84 -4.95
CA VAL A 168 -11.45 -8.69 -6.01
C VAL A 168 -10.61 -9.97 -6.05
N LYS A 169 -11.23 -11.10 -5.70
CA LYS A 169 -10.60 -12.41 -5.90
C LYS A 169 -10.34 -12.60 -7.38
N ASN A 170 -9.08 -12.80 -7.72
CA ASN A 170 -8.65 -13.03 -9.08
C ASN A 170 -8.03 -14.42 -9.24
N THR A 171 -8.16 -14.97 -10.43
CA THR A 171 -7.44 -16.19 -10.81
C THR A 171 -6.31 -15.79 -11.74
N ILE A 172 -5.11 -16.21 -11.39
CA ILE A 172 -3.93 -15.97 -12.22
C ILE A 172 -3.77 -17.15 -13.17
N ASN A 173 -3.82 -16.89 -14.46
CA ASN A 173 -3.53 -17.85 -15.52
C ASN A 173 -2.08 -17.66 -15.98
N TYR A 174 -1.40 -18.77 -16.25
CA TYR A 174 0.00 -18.80 -16.64
C TYR A 174 0.16 -19.27 -18.07
N SER A 175 1.16 -18.76 -18.80
CA SER A 175 1.68 -19.40 -20.01
C SER A 175 2.39 -20.71 -19.66
N ASP A 176 2.65 -21.57 -20.66
CA ASP A 176 3.30 -22.88 -20.49
C ASP A 176 4.67 -22.78 -19.80
N ASP A 177 5.42 -21.71 -20.04
CA ASP A 177 6.73 -21.43 -19.45
C ASP A 177 6.66 -20.58 -18.17
N ASN A 178 5.46 -20.24 -17.70
CA ASN A 178 5.20 -19.37 -16.56
C ASN A 178 5.82 -17.96 -16.67
N LYS A 179 6.12 -17.49 -17.87
CA LYS A 179 6.69 -16.15 -18.07
C LYS A 179 5.65 -15.08 -18.36
N ILE A 180 4.44 -15.48 -18.67
CA ILE A 180 3.31 -14.58 -18.85
C ILE A 180 2.23 -14.97 -17.85
N ILE A 181 1.75 -13.99 -17.12
CA ILE A 181 0.56 -14.14 -16.28
C ILE A 181 -0.55 -13.25 -16.81
N THR A 182 -1.77 -13.76 -16.74
CA THR A 182 -2.98 -13.02 -17.09
C THR A 182 -3.97 -13.16 -15.95
N THR A 183 -4.51 -12.05 -15.49
CA THR A 183 -5.57 -12.04 -14.48
C THR A 183 -6.65 -11.03 -14.85
N ASN A 184 -7.88 -11.35 -14.48
CA ASN A 184 -9.03 -10.46 -14.65
C ASN A 184 -9.55 -10.05 -13.28
N PHE A 185 -9.81 -8.77 -13.12
CA PHE A 185 -10.51 -8.20 -11.98
C PHE A 185 -11.90 -7.81 -12.45
N ASN A 186 -12.91 -8.42 -11.88
CA ASN A 186 -14.30 -8.16 -12.24
C ASN A 186 -14.92 -7.23 -11.18
N PHE A 187 -15.54 -6.16 -11.65
CA PHE A 187 -16.22 -5.18 -10.81
C PHE A 187 -17.68 -5.09 -11.22
N ASP A 188 -18.57 -5.17 -10.27
CA ASP A 188 -19.98 -4.86 -10.47
C ASP A 188 -20.13 -3.35 -10.72
N ASN A 189 -20.79 -2.99 -11.81
CA ASN A 189 -20.97 -1.59 -12.21
C ASN A 189 -21.75 -0.79 -11.18
N ASP A 190 -22.67 -1.43 -10.43
CA ASP A 190 -23.40 -0.77 -9.34
C ASP A 190 -22.48 -0.30 -8.22
N LEU A 191 -21.33 -0.98 -8.00
CA LEU A 191 -20.32 -0.56 -7.03
C LEU A 191 -19.46 0.60 -7.54
N ILE A 192 -19.30 0.75 -8.85
CA ILE A 192 -18.47 1.79 -9.46
C ILE A 192 -19.26 3.09 -9.65
N LEU A 193 -20.52 2.99 -10.05
CA LEU A 193 -21.37 4.16 -10.38
C LEU A 193 -21.82 4.95 -9.15
N ASP A 194 -21.85 4.32 -7.96
CA ASP A 194 -22.29 4.97 -6.70
C ASP A 194 -21.25 5.90 -6.07
N LYS A 195 -20.04 5.98 -6.65
CA LYS A 195 -18.94 6.77 -6.09
C LYS A 195 -18.25 7.63 -7.15
N ASN A 196 -18.89 8.56 -7.80
CA ASN A 196 -18.25 9.61 -8.63
C ASN A 196 -16.76 9.32 -8.97
N PHE A 197 -16.49 8.21 -9.66
CA PHE A 197 -15.14 7.91 -10.15
C PHE A 197 -14.84 8.90 -11.28
N PRO A 198 -13.86 9.77 -11.15
CA PRO A 198 -13.35 10.49 -12.30
C PRO A 198 -12.63 9.47 -13.20
N LEU A 199 -13.09 9.33 -14.42
CA LEU A 199 -12.39 8.62 -15.49
C LEU A 199 -11.11 9.35 -15.89
#